data_4080f03b92fcde8901f5fca6e8b5af0c
#
_entry.id   4080f03b92fcde8901f5fca6e8b5af0c
#
_cell.length_a   1.000
_cell.length_b   1.000
_cell.length_c   1.000
_cell.angle_alpha   90.00
_cell.angle_beta   90.00
_cell.angle_gamma   90.00
#
_symmetry.space_group_name_H-M   'P 1'
#
loop_
_entity.id
_entity.type
_entity.pdbx_description
1 polymer ?
#
loop_
_entity_poly.entity_id
_entity_poly.type
_entity_poly.pdbx_seq_one_letter_code
_entity_poly.pdbx_strand_id
1 'polypeptide(L)'
;MRIGSALTIPQREISAHTDNDFSEEVSNGFVFPAFSPSMAKIRSSIDQVARVDVPVLLLGESGVGKEVVARRIHQLSARAHRTFLKVNCAALPAELLESELFGYEAGAFTGATRSKPGQFELCNKGTILLDEIGELPSALQAKLLHVLQGGQFSKLGGRSLIEVDVRILAATNVNIPSALANKQLREDLYYRLSALSIHLPPLRERREEIPVFLKYFMQRLAAQLGCALKPYPTTVLDACVRYAWPGNVRELENFVKRFLVLGDEDPIPAILERSKTSMTPHPPDTEVLSLGRPDNPWSLRTVRAEAEKEAILFALEQTKWRRKDAARKLRISMKALYNKLRLYRIVTENQNKLLEYRSTRPSPPAG
;
A
#
# COMPACT_ATOMS: atom_id res chain seq x y z
N MET A 1 -54.50 7.98 -6.16
CA MET A 1 -54.43 6.58 -5.69
C MET A 1 -53.64 5.76 -6.67
N ARG A 2 -52.47 5.42 -6.37
CA ARG A 2 -51.73 4.14 -6.50
C ARG A 2 -50.27 4.38 -6.19
N ILE A 3 -49.84 3.68 -5.18
CA ILE A 3 -48.57 3.67 -4.49
C ILE A 3 -47.63 2.71 -5.25
N GLY A 4 -46.37 3.11 -5.36
CA GLY A 4 -45.17 2.31 -5.23
C GLY A 4 -45.05 1.04 -6.09
N SER A 5 -44.17 1.06 -7.06
CA SER A 5 -43.55 -0.15 -7.59
C SER A 5 -42.09 -0.20 -7.15
N ALA A 6 -41.81 -1.05 -6.15
CA ALA A 6 -40.49 -1.45 -5.77
C ALA A 6 -39.78 -2.12 -6.96
N LEU A 7 -38.60 -1.69 -7.31
CA LEU A 7 -37.71 -2.34 -8.25
C LEU A 7 -37.24 -3.67 -7.64
N THR A 8 -37.91 -4.75 -7.99
CA THR A 8 -37.45 -6.11 -7.71
C THR A 8 -36.43 -6.49 -8.77
N ILE A 9 -35.16 -6.57 -8.38
CA ILE A 9 -34.08 -7.11 -9.22
C ILE A 9 -34.34 -8.63 -9.35
N PRO A 10 -34.46 -9.19 -10.56
CA PRO A 10 -34.72 -10.62 -10.72
C PRO A 10 -33.52 -11.45 -10.30
N GLN A 11 -33.71 -12.27 -9.28
CA GLN A 11 -32.70 -13.22 -8.74
C GLN A 11 -32.30 -14.36 -9.70
N ARG A 12 -32.90 -14.43 -10.90
CA ARG A 12 -32.68 -15.54 -11.83
C ARG A 12 -31.54 -15.39 -12.84
N GLU A 13 -30.98 -14.20 -13.03
CA GLU A 13 -29.89 -14.00 -14.00
C GLU A 13 -28.46 -14.02 -13.39
N ILE A 14 -28.34 -13.96 -12.07
CA ILE A 14 -27.03 -13.98 -11.40
C ILE A 14 -26.46 -15.42 -11.26
N SER A 15 -27.31 -16.45 -11.38
CA SER A 15 -26.94 -17.84 -11.05
C SER A 15 -26.37 -18.64 -12.22
N ALA A 16 -26.49 -18.22 -13.46
CA ALA A 16 -26.14 -19.01 -14.64
C ALA A 16 -24.82 -18.64 -15.34
N HIS A 17 -24.28 -17.44 -15.07
CA HIS A 17 -22.99 -17.01 -15.66
C HIS A 17 -21.80 -17.08 -14.70
N THR A 18 -22.02 -17.37 -13.41
CA THR A 18 -21.00 -17.25 -12.37
C THR A 18 -20.19 -18.51 -12.11
N ASP A 19 -20.66 -19.69 -12.43
CA ASP A 19 -19.96 -20.94 -12.06
C ASP A 19 -18.96 -21.44 -13.13
N ASN A 20 -19.10 -21.04 -14.39
CA ASN A 20 -18.20 -21.49 -15.46
C ASN A 20 -17.02 -20.56 -15.73
N ASP A 21 -17.14 -19.23 -15.47
CA ASP A 21 -16.04 -18.26 -15.62
C ASP A 21 -15.02 -18.32 -14.47
N PHE A 22 -15.43 -18.81 -13.30
CA PHE A 22 -14.53 -19.01 -12.16
C PHE A 22 -13.56 -20.20 -12.33
N SER A 23 -13.94 -21.21 -13.11
CA SER A 23 -13.17 -22.45 -13.22
C SER A 23 -11.89 -22.32 -14.06
N GLU A 24 -11.84 -21.42 -15.01
CA GLU A 24 -10.65 -21.21 -15.88
C GLU A 24 -9.61 -20.25 -15.27
N GLU A 25 -10.00 -19.33 -14.38
CA GLU A 25 -9.09 -18.30 -13.83
C GLU A 25 -8.43 -18.67 -12.49
N VAL A 26 -8.84 -19.76 -11.85
CA VAL A 26 -8.33 -20.22 -10.53
C VAL A 26 -7.02 -21.01 -10.64
N SER A 27 -6.49 -21.29 -11.82
CA SER A 27 -5.38 -22.24 -12.03
C SER A 27 -4.07 -21.89 -11.29
N ASN A 28 -3.92 -20.69 -10.70
CA ASN A 28 -2.74 -20.32 -9.89
C ASN A 28 -3.07 -19.48 -8.63
N GLY A 29 -4.25 -19.60 -8.06
CA GLY A 29 -4.60 -18.92 -6.79
C GLY A 29 -4.87 -17.41 -6.91
N PHE A 30 -4.95 -16.87 -8.12
CA PHE A 30 -5.29 -15.47 -8.37
C PHE A 30 -6.55 -15.38 -9.21
N VAL A 31 -7.58 -14.69 -8.70
CA VAL A 31 -8.78 -14.38 -9.47
C VAL A 31 -8.64 -12.98 -10.04
N PHE A 32 -8.87 -12.88 -11.33
CA PHE A 32 -9.01 -11.63 -12.05
C PHE A 32 -10.46 -11.49 -12.52
N PRO A 33 -11.39 -11.04 -11.64
CA PRO A 33 -12.76 -10.83 -12.05
C PRO A 33 -12.81 -9.63 -13.01
N ALA A 34 -13.36 -9.82 -14.17
CA ALA A 34 -13.54 -8.79 -15.19
C ALA A 34 -15.04 -8.58 -15.47
N PHE A 35 -15.84 -8.44 -14.40
CA PHE A 35 -17.29 -8.28 -14.52
C PHE A 35 -17.71 -6.83 -14.78
N SER A 36 -16.89 -5.87 -14.32
CA SER A 36 -17.17 -4.46 -14.60
C SER A 36 -16.77 -4.10 -16.03
N PRO A 37 -17.47 -3.16 -16.69
CA PRO A 37 -17.12 -2.69 -18.03
C PRO A 37 -15.69 -2.12 -18.11
N SER A 38 -15.22 -1.51 -17.03
CA SER A 38 -13.85 -1.00 -16.92
C SER A 38 -12.81 -2.13 -16.88
N MET A 39 -13.06 -3.20 -16.12
CA MET A 39 -12.17 -4.35 -16.04
C MET A 39 -12.22 -5.23 -17.30
N ALA A 40 -13.35 -5.30 -18.01
CA ALA A 40 -13.43 -5.95 -19.30
C ALA A 40 -12.50 -5.29 -20.35
N LYS A 41 -12.45 -3.95 -20.38
CA LYS A 41 -11.48 -3.21 -21.22
C LYS A 41 -10.04 -3.50 -20.81
N ILE A 42 -9.76 -3.56 -19.51
CA ILE A 42 -8.43 -3.88 -19.01
C ILE A 42 -8.04 -5.31 -19.39
N ARG A 43 -8.95 -6.28 -19.32
CA ARG A 43 -8.74 -7.65 -19.78
C ARG A 43 -8.32 -7.69 -21.26
N SER A 44 -9.08 -7.02 -22.12
CA SER A 44 -8.72 -6.89 -23.53
C SER A 44 -7.34 -6.26 -23.75
N SER A 45 -7.01 -5.22 -22.97
CA SER A 45 -5.68 -4.60 -23.01
C SER A 45 -4.58 -5.56 -22.55
N ILE A 46 -4.82 -6.37 -21.52
CA ILE A 46 -3.88 -7.40 -21.04
C ILE A 46 -3.59 -8.41 -22.13
N ASP A 47 -4.63 -8.91 -22.83
CA ASP A 47 -4.50 -9.90 -23.91
C ASP A 47 -3.66 -9.36 -25.08
N GLN A 48 -3.80 -8.07 -25.41
CA GLN A 48 -3.01 -7.42 -26.43
C GLN A 48 -1.54 -7.20 -26.00
N VAL A 49 -1.36 -6.66 -24.79
CA VAL A 49 -0.05 -6.33 -24.22
C VAL A 49 0.77 -7.58 -23.94
N ALA A 50 0.13 -8.70 -23.58
CA ALA A 50 0.84 -9.95 -23.31
C ALA A 50 1.60 -10.49 -24.53
N ARG A 51 1.10 -10.23 -25.74
CA ARG A 51 1.67 -10.74 -27.01
C ARG A 51 2.92 -10.00 -27.47
N VAL A 52 3.20 -8.82 -26.91
CA VAL A 52 4.35 -7.99 -27.31
C VAL A 52 5.38 -7.95 -26.19
N ASP A 53 6.66 -7.99 -26.56
CA ASP A 53 7.76 -8.02 -25.59
C ASP A 53 8.31 -6.60 -25.33
N VAL A 54 7.47 -5.76 -24.76
CA VAL A 54 7.79 -4.37 -24.41
C VAL A 54 7.54 -4.12 -22.92
N PRO A 55 8.19 -3.10 -22.33
CA PRO A 55 7.90 -2.68 -20.97
C PRO A 55 6.44 -2.26 -20.81
N VAL A 56 5.85 -2.56 -19.66
CA VAL A 56 4.48 -2.19 -19.30
C VAL A 56 4.44 -1.51 -17.95
N LEU A 57 3.78 -0.35 -17.88
CA LEU A 57 3.58 0.40 -16.65
C LEU A 57 2.15 0.19 -16.13
N LEU A 58 2.03 -0.37 -14.92
CA LEU A 58 0.77 -0.60 -14.21
C LEU A 58 0.55 0.54 -13.22
N LEU A 59 -0.50 1.32 -13.43
CA LEU A 59 -0.87 2.47 -12.60
C LEU A 59 -2.12 2.15 -11.77
N GLY A 60 -2.17 2.63 -10.56
CA GLY A 60 -3.35 2.52 -9.70
C GLY A 60 -3.00 2.50 -8.22
N GLU A 61 -4.00 2.70 -7.39
CA GLU A 61 -3.85 2.78 -5.94
C GLU A 61 -3.25 1.49 -5.34
N SER A 62 -2.76 1.59 -4.10
CA SER A 62 -2.32 0.40 -3.37
C SER A 62 -3.47 -0.59 -3.17
N GLY A 63 -3.20 -1.89 -3.35
CA GLY A 63 -4.19 -2.94 -3.14
C GLY A 63 -5.22 -3.14 -4.26
N VAL A 64 -5.13 -2.43 -5.40
CA VAL A 64 -6.08 -2.60 -6.53
C VAL A 64 -5.90 -3.90 -7.33
N GLY A 65 -4.76 -4.60 -7.18
CA GLY A 65 -4.46 -5.84 -7.88
C GLY A 65 -3.41 -5.72 -9.00
N LYS A 66 -2.54 -4.70 -8.99
CA LYS A 66 -1.44 -4.53 -9.98
C LYS A 66 -0.60 -5.80 -10.16
N GLU A 67 -0.26 -6.50 -9.09
CA GLU A 67 0.50 -7.76 -9.17
C GLU A 67 -0.27 -8.87 -9.89
N VAL A 68 -1.58 -8.99 -9.67
CA VAL A 68 -2.43 -9.99 -10.35
C VAL A 68 -2.42 -9.73 -11.84
N VAL A 69 -2.55 -8.48 -12.26
CA VAL A 69 -2.45 -8.07 -13.67
C VAL A 69 -1.07 -8.41 -14.25
N ALA A 70 0.01 -8.10 -13.53
CA ALA A 70 1.37 -8.42 -13.99
C ALA A 70 1.57 -9.93 -14.19
N ARG A 71 1.09 -10.75 -13.26
CA ARG A 71 1.14 -12.23 -13.40
C ARG A 71 0.32 -12.71 -14.59
N ARG A 72 -0.88 -12.14 -14.81
CA ARG A 72 -1.70 -12.47 -15.97
C ARG A 72 -1.03 -12.11 -17.29
N ILE A 73 -0.40 -10.94 -17.39
CA ILE A 73 0.40 -10.54 -18.57
C ILE A 73 1.51 -11.56 -18.81
N HIS A 74 2.24 -11.98 -17.79
CA HIS A 74 3.29 -12.97 -17.90
C HIS A 74 2.74 -14.32 -18.38
N GLN A 75 1.68 -14.83 -17.78
CA GLN A 75 1.04 -16.12 -18.11
C GLN A 75 0.55 -16.21 -19.55
N LEU A 76 0.09 -15.09 -20.11
CA LEU A 76 -0.38 -15.00 -21.50
C LEU A 76 0.73 -14.66 -22.51
N SER A 77 1.95 -14.41 -22.04
CA SER A 77 3.07 -14.03 -22.89
C SER A 77 3.86 -15.23 -23.45
N ALA A 78 4.69 -14.97 -24.43
CA ALA A 78 5.64 -15.97 -24.95
C ALA A 78 6.63 -16.48 -23.87
N ARG A 79 6.76 -15.75 -22.75
CA ARG A 79 7.63 -16.10 -21.61
C ARG A 79 6.89 -16.80 -20.46
N ALA A 80 5.64 -17.26 -20.65
CA ALA A 80 4.79 -17.88 -19.63
C ALA A 80 5.45 -19.05 -18.89
N HIS A 81 6.30 -19.80 -19.56
CA HIS A 81 7.04 -20.95 -19.01
C HIS A 81 8.39 -20.57 -18.39
N ARG A 82 8.75 -19.27 -18.42
CA ARG A 82 9.99 -18.74 -17.87
C ARG A 82 9.77 -18.18 -16.47
N THR A 83 10.87 -17.80 -15.82
CA THR A 83 10.85 -17.24 -14.46
C THR A 83 10.08 -15.91 -14.41
N PHE A 84 9.18 -15.80 -13.45
CA PHE A 84 8.57 -14.54 -13.05
C PHE A 84 9.09 -14.14 -11.67
N LEU A 85 9.81 -13.02 -11.59
CA LEU A 85 10.30 -12.48 -10.31
C LEU A 85 9.59 -11.17 -9.97
N LYS A 86 9.31 -10.97 -8.68
CA LYS A 86 8.79 -9.71 -8.15
C LYS A 86 9.82 -9.08 -7.24
N VAL A 87 10.12 -7.81 -7.45
CA VAL A 87 10.94 -6.99 -6.56
C VAL A 87 10.11 -5.78 -6.11
N ASN A 88 9.99 -5.59 -4.81
CA ASN A 88 9.36 -4.40 -4.23
C ASN A 88 10.44 -3.34 -3.97
N CYS A 89 10.40 -2.24 -4.74
CA CYS A 89 11.40 -1.17 -4.66
C CYS A 89 11.33 -0.34 -3.36
N ALA A 90 10.21 -0.40 -2.63
CA ALA A 90 10.03 0.29 -1.36
C ALA A 90 10.43 -0.56 -0.13
N ALA A 91 10.70 -1.86 -0.32
CA ALA A 91 10.88 -2.78 0.81
C ALA A 91 12.27 -2.74 1.45
N LEU A 92 13.28 -2.23 0.74
CA LEU A 92 14.68 -2.29 1.14
C LEU A 92 15.34 -0.90 1.08
N PRO A 93 16.33 -0.62 1.94
CA PRO A 93 17.23 0.53 1.77
C PRO A 93 17.94 0.48 0.41
N ALA A 94 18.33 1.66 -0.12
CA ALA A 94 18.89 1.83 -1.46
C ALA A 94 20.06 0.87 -1.77
N GLU A 95 21.02 0.75 -0.84
CA GLU A 95 22.23 -0.07 -1.00
C GLU A 95 21.90 -1.58 -1.08
N LEU A 96 20.94 -2.02 -0.24
CA LEU A 96 20.47 -3.41 -0.28
C LEU A 96 19.66 -3.69 -1.55
N LEU A 97 18.81 -2.75 -1.96
CA LEU A 97 18.03 -2.89 -3.19
C LEU A 97 18.94 -2.96 -4.42
N GLU A 98 20.02 -2.16 -4.47
CA GLU A 98 21.02 -2.22 -5.53
C GLU A 98 21.67 -3.59 -5.60
N SER A 99 22.13 -4.12 -4.47
CA SER A 99 22.77 -5.43 -4.38
C SER A 99 21.81 -6.57 -4.74
N GLU A 100 20.54 -6.47 -4.42
CA GLU A 100 19.51 -7.44 -4.81
C GLU A 100 19.21 -7.38 -6.31
N LEU A 101 19.01 -6.19 -6.88
CA LEU A 101 18.66 -6.05 -8.30
C LEU A 101 19.81 -6.45 -9.23
N PHE A 102 21.02 -5.93 -8.96
CA PHE A 102 22.17 -6.02 -9.87
C PHE A 102 23.24 -7.01 -9.42
N GLY A 103 23.17 -7.50 -8.17
CA GLY A 103 24.21 -8.36 -7.61
C GLY A 103 25.50 -7.61 -7.24
N TYR A 104 26.47 -8.33 -6.73
CA TYR A 104 27.76 -7.78 -6.34
C TYR A 104 28.90 -8.77 -6.54
N GLU A 105 30.10 -8.26 -6.74
CA GLU A 105 31.36 -9.03 -6.75
C GLU A 105 31.96 -9.16 -5.35
N ALA A 106 32.78 -10.18 -5.15
CA ALA A 106 33.53 -10.31 -3.91
C ALA A 106 34.38 -9.06 -3.66
N GLY A 107 34.32 -8.52 -2.44
CA GLY A 107 35.02 -7.28 -2.07
C GLY A 107 34.27 -5.99 -2.39
N ALA A 108 33.06 -6.01 -2.93
CA ALA A 108 32.28 -4.82 -3.27
C ALA A 108 31.97 -3.93 -2.04
N PHE A 109 31.82 -4.53 -0.88
CA PHE A 109 31.60 -3.85 0.41
C PHE A 109 32.08 -4.71 1.56
N THR A 110 32.17 -4.15 2.78
CA THR A 110 32.56 -4.89 3.98
C THR A 110 31.57 -6.03 4.27
N GLY A 111 32.05 -7.28 4.15
CA GLY A 111 31.23 -8.49 4.28
C GLY A 111 30.89 -9.19 2.96
N ALA A 112 31.21 -8.62 1.81
CA ALA A 112 31.06 -9.27 0.51
C ALA A 112 32.17 -10.31 0.27
N THR A 113 32.10 -11.43 0.95
CA THR A 113 33.11 -12.51 0.86
C THR A 113 33.02 -13.34 -0.43
N ARG A 114 31.86 -13.32 -1.08
CA ARG A 114 31.57 -14.06 -2.33
C ARG A 114 30.79 -13.17 -3.29
N SER A 115 30.90 -13.42 -4.58
CA SER A 115 30.01 -12.82 -5.59
C SER A 115 28.59 -13.38 -5.45
N LYS A 116 27.57 -12.52 -5.65
CA LYS A 116 26.15 -12.90 -5.67
C LYS A 116 25.49 -12.41 -6.97
N PRO A 117 24.75 -13.26 -7.69
CA PRO A 117 23.97 -12.81 -8.84
C PRO A 117 22.80 -11.93 -8.40
N GLY A 118 22.46 -10.94 -9.23
CA GLY A 118 21.30 -10.08 -9.01
C GLY A 118 20.02 -10.66 -9.58
N GLN A 119 18.88 -10.05 -9.22
CA GLN A 119 17.55 -10.49 -9.69
C GLN A 119 17.44 -10.41 -11.24
N PHE A 120 18.11 -9.45 -11.89
CA PHE A 120 18.14 -9.39 -13.34
C PHE A 120 18.87 -10.58 -13.99
N GLU A 121 19.97 -11.06 -13.39
CA GLU A 121 20.64 -12.28 -13.86
C GLU A 121 19.76 -13.52 -13.65
N LEU A 122 19.16 -13.66 -12.46
CA LEU A 122 18.28 -14.78 -12.12
C LEU A 122 17.02 -14.83 -12.98
N CYS A 123 16.57 -13.67 -13.47
CA CYS A 123 15.38 -13.53 -14.30
C CYS A 123 15.71 -13.54 -15.81
N ASN A 124 16.96 -13.84 -16.20
CA ASN A 124 17.33 -13.84 -17.61
C ASN A 124 16.41 -14.74 -18.44
N LYS A 125 15.95 -14.25 -19.60
CA LYS A 125 14.89 -14.83 -20.46
C LYS A 125 13.48 -14.83 -19.84
N GLY A 126 13.31 -14.29 -18.63
CA GLY A 126 12.06 -14.25 -17.87
C GLY A 126 11.37 -12.90 -17.91
N THR A 127 10.54 -12.66 -16.88
CA THR A 127 9.81 -11.41 -16.66
C THR A 127 10.03 -10.93 -15.22
N ILE A 128 10.41 -9.68 -15.04
CA ILE A 128 10.54 -9.05 -13.72
C ILE A 128 9.44 -8.02 -13.52
N LEU A 129 8.80 -8.07 -12.34
CA LEU A 129 7.88 -7.04 -11.86
C LEU A 129 8.60 -6.15 -10.86
N LEU A 130 8.80 -4.88 -11.18
CA LEU A 130 9.29 -3.85 -10.29
C LEU A 130 8.09 -3.14 -9.66
N ASP A 131 7.74 -3.53 -8.44
CA ASP A 131 6.61 -2.97 -7.71
C ASP A 131 7.03 -1.72 -6.95
N GLU A 132 6.16 -0.71 -6.90
CA GLU A 132 6.40 0.63 -6.33
C GLU A 132 7.64 1.32 -6.93
N ILE A 133 7.72 1.33 -8.29
CA ILE A 133 8.88 1.89 -9.04
C ILE A 133 9.12 3.37 -8.72
N GLY A 134 8.09 4.12 -8.32
CA GLY A 134 8.22 5.51 -7.89
C GLY A 134 9.06 5.73 -6.63
N GLU A 135 9.30 4.68 -5.85
CA GLU A 135 10.16 4.70 -4.65
C GLU A 135 11.61 4.32 -4.95
N LEU A 136 11.94 4.03 -6.22
CA LEU A 136 13.30 3.66 -6.61
C LEU A 136 14.23 4.88 -6.51
N PRO A 137 15.36 4.78 -5.77
CA PRO A 137 16.34 5.86 -5.67
C PRO A 137 16.88 6.32 -7.04
N SER A 138 17.12 7.61 -7.23
CA SER A 138 17.50 8.21 -8.52
C SER A 138 18.75 7.57 -9.14
N ALA A 139 19.73 7.16 -8.34
CA ALA A 139 20.92 6.45 -8.82
C ALA A 139 20.57 5.09 -9.45
N LEU A 140 19.61 4.36 -8.84
CA LEU A 140 19.14 3.06 -9.35
C LEU A 140 18.23 3.23 -10.56
N GLN A 141 17.50 4.33 -10.66
CA GLN A 141 16.74 4.66 -11.86
C GLN A 141 17.65 4.81 -13.08
N ALA A 142 18.83 5.42 -12.94
CA ALA A 142 19.81 5.52 -14.02
C ALA A 142 20.34 4.13 -14.44
N LYS A 143 20.66 3.26 -13.49
CA LYS A 143 21.08 1.88 -13.80
C LYS A 143 19.97 1.07 -14.48
N LEU A 144 18.73 1.20 -14.02
CA LEU A 144 17.58 0.55 -14.64
C LEU A 144 17.37 1.02 -16.07
N LEU A 145 17.59 2.30 -16.35
CA LEU A 145 17.49 2.85 -17.70
C LEU A 145 18.50 2.17 -18.66
N HIS A 146 19.74 1.91 -18.21
CA HIS A 146 20.73 1.16 -19.00
C HIS A 146 20.25 -0.27 -19.32
N VAL A 147 19.64 -0.96 -18.35
CA VAL A 147 19.06 -2.29 -18.60
C VAL A 147 17.92 -2.22 -19.63
N LEU A 148 17.04 -1.20 -19.53
CA LEU A 148 15.92 -1.00 -20.46
C LEU A 148 16.36 -0.63 -21.88
N GLN A 149 17.51 0.01 -22.06
CA GLN A 149 18.01 0.46 -23.36
C GLN A 149 18.93 -0.56 -24.01
N GLY A 150 19.83 -1.16 -23.26
CA GLY A 150 20.90 -2.00 -23.79
C GLY A 150 20.86 -3.46 -23.32
N GLY A 151 19.97 -3.83 -22.40
CA GLY A 151 19.96 -5.17 -21.81
C GLY A 151 21.24 -5.48 -21.02
N GLN A 152 21.96 -4.45 -20.56
CA GLN A 152 23.28 -4.61 -19.95
C GLN A 152 23.38 -3.83 -18.65
N PHE A 153 24.14 -4.36 -17.69
CA PHE A 153 24.48 -3.67 -16.45
C PHE A 153 25.80 -4.24 -15.87
N SER A 154 26.35 -3.58 -14.84
CA SER A 154 27.49 -4.09 -14.05
C SER A 154 27.06 -4.36 -12.61
N LYS A 155 27.64 -5.41 -11.99
CA LYS A 155 27.51 -5.68 -10.54
C LYS A 155 28.14 -4.57 -9.72
N LEU A 156 27.73 -4.48 -8.46
CA LEU A 156 28.44 -3.63 -7.50
C LEU A 156 29.88 -4.11 -7.35
N GLY A 157 30.84 -3.17 -7.43
CA GLY A 157 32.28 -3.50 -7.40
C GLY A 157 32.81 -4.18 -8.65
N GLY A 158 31.94 -4.57 -9.61
CA GLY A 158 32.32 -5.19 -10.87
C GLY A 158 32.57 -4.17 -11.99
N ARG A 159 33.44 -4.54 -12.95
CA ARG A 159 33.73 -3.76 -14.17
C ARG A 159 33.17 -4.44 -15.45
N SER A 160 32.84 -5.70 -15.36
CA SER A 160 32.29 -6.47 -16.50
C SER A 160 30.83 -6.13 -16.71
N LEU A 161 30.46 -5.94 -17.99
CA LEU A 161 29.07 -5.81 -18.40
C LEU A 161 28.43 -7.21 -18.47
N ILE A 162 27.24 -7.33 -17.92
CA ILE A 162 26.43 -8.53 -17.94
C ILE A 162 25.25 -8.25 -18.86
N GLU A 163 25.06 -9.12 -19.84
CA GLU A 163 23.93 -9.05 -20.76
C GLU A 163 22.75 -9.88 -20.26
N VAL A 164 21.55 -9.30 -20.30
CA VAL A 164 20.31 -9.96 -19.92
C VAL A 164 19.19 -9.61 -20.89
N ASP A 165 18.35 -10.59 -21.12
CA ASP A 165 17.10 -10.44 -21.86
C ASP A 165 15.92 -10.65 -20.89
N VAL A 166 15.42 -9.55 -20.34
CA VAL A 166 14.36 -9.59 -19.30
C VAL A 166 13.22 -8.68 -19.72
N ARG A 167 12.01 -9.22 -19.76
CA ARG A 167 10.79 -8.41 -19.91
C ARG A 167 10.50 -7.67 -18.60
N ILE A 168 10.37 -6.35 -18.67
CA ILE A 168 10.14 -5.51 -17.48
C ILE A 168 8.67 -5.09 -17.41
N LEU A 169 8.03 -5.41 -16.28
CA LEU A 169 6.75 -4.86 -15.87
C LEU A 169 7.02 -3.93 -14.67
N ALA A 170 6.52 -2.72 -14.69
CA ALA A 170 6.66 -1.77 -13.58
C ALA A 170 5.28 -1.43 -13.00
N ALA A 171 5.18 -1.30 -11.69
CA ALA A 171 3.94 -0.93 -11.02
C ALA A 171 4.17 0.24 -10.06
N THR A 172 3.21 1.15 -9.95
CA THR A 172 3.27 2.27 -9.01
C THR A 172 1.89 2.77 -8.61
N ASN A 173 1.80 3.36 -7.43
CA ASN A 173 0.64 4.07 -6.92
C ASN A 173 0.86 5.60 -6.89
N VAL A 174 2.05 6.08 -7.23
CA VAL A 174 2.36 7.51 -7.19
C VAL A 174 1.64 8.27 -8.30
N ASN A 175 1.30 9.53 -8.03
CA ASN A 175 0.82 10.44 -9.05
C ASN A 175 1.99 10.82 -9.97
N ILE A 176 1.99 10.35 -11.22
CA ILE A 176 3.09 10.53 -12.18
C ILE A 176 3.43 12.01 -12.42
N PRO A 177 2.48 12.92 -12.72
CA PRO A 177 2.77 14.33 -12.85
C PRO A 177 3.52 14.93 -11.67
N SER A 178 3.08 14.62 -10.44
CA SER A 178 3.74 15.09 -9.22
C SER A 178 5.13 14.48 -9.04
N ALA A 179 5.30 13.17 -9.33
CA ALA A 179 6.59 12.49 -9.20
C ALA A 179 7.64 13.05 -10.17
N LEU A 180 7.24 13.39 -11.39
CA LEU A 180 8.10 14.03 -12.39
C LEU A 180 8.46 15.46 -11.96
N ALA A 181 7.48 16.28 -11.56
CA ALA A 181 7.70 17.64 -11.10
C ALA A 181 8.65 17.72 -9.90
N ASN A 182 8.52 16.78 -8.96
CA ASN A 182 9.37 16.69 -7.77
C ASN A 182 10.70 15.96 -8.01
N LYS A 183 11.00 15.54 -9.24
CA LYS A 183 12.20 14.76 -9.60
C LYS A 183 12.35 13.44 -8.82
N GLN A 184 11.25 12.92 -8.26
CA GLN A 184 11.19 11.60 -7.64
C GLN A 184 11.32 10.50 -8.69
N LEU A 185 10.71 10.69 -9.85
CA LEU A 185 10.82 9.82 -11.02
C LEU A 185 11.52 10.60 -12.15
N ARG A 186 12.55 10.02 -12.74
CA ARG A 186 13.25 10.60 -13.90
C ARG A 186 12.36 10.51 -15.13
N GLU A 187 12.33 11.56 -15.89
CA GLU A 187 11.50 11.67 -17.10
C GLU A 187 11.93 10.66 -18.19
N ASP A 188 13.23 10.48 -18.38
CA ASP A 188 13.79 9.51 -19.34
C ASP A 188 13.39 8.07 -19.00
N LEU A 189 13.44 7.69 -17.74
CA LEU A 189 13.00 6.38 -17.26
C LEU A 189 11.49 6.20 -17.45
N TYR A 190 10.70 7.22 -17.09
CA TYR A 190 9.25 7.17 -17.25
C TYR A 190 8.85 6.89 -18.71
N TYR A 191 9.37 7.64 -19.67
CA TYR A 191 9.03 7.41 -21.10
C TYR A 191 9.48 6.04 -21.59
N ARG A 192 10.54 5.49 -21.05
CA ARG A 192 10.98 4.14 -21.43
C ARG A 192 10.12 3.03 -20.84
N LEU A 193 9.62 3.21 -19.60
CA LEU A 193 8.70 2.27 -18.93
C LEU A 193 7.26 2.36 -19.43
N SER A 194 6.82 3.56 -19.84
CA SER A 194 5.43 3.85 -20.23
C SER A 194 5.13 3.59 -21.71
N ALA A 195 5.94 2.75 -22.38
CA ALA A 195 5.67 2.34 -23.78
C ALA A 195 4.22 1.83 -23.92
N LEU A 196 3.78 1.03 -22.97
CA LEU A 196 2.37 0.66 -22.76
C LEU A 196 2.02 0.90 -21.30
N SER A 197 0.83 1.46 -21.05
CA SER A 197 0.36 1.69 -19.68
C SER A 197 -1.06 1.16 -19.48
N ILE A 198 -1.29 0.53 -18.32
CA ILE A 198 -2.60 0.04 -17.91
C ILE A 198 -2.93 0.71 -16.59
N HIS A 199 -4.06 1.42 -16.54
CA HIS A 199 -4.57 2.08 -15.35
C HIS A 199 -5.67 1.24 -14.71
N LEU A 200 -5.43 0.76 -13.49
CA LEU A 200 -6.40 -0.03 -12.74
C LEU A 200 -7.27 0.89 -11.87
N PRO A 201 -8.60 0.86 -12.05
CA PRO A 201 -9.51 1.65 -11.24
C PRO A 201 -9.53 1.15 -9.79
N PRO A 202 -9.73 2.04 -8.82
CA PRO A 202 -9.95 1.65 -7.43
C PRO A 202 -11.26 0.87 -7.27
N LEU A 203 -11.36 0.09 -6.19
CA LEU A 203 -12.52 -0.80 -5.95
C LEU A 203 -13.86 -0.05 -5.86
N ARG A 204 -13.85 1.19 -5.38
CA ARG A 204 -15.03 2.08 -5.33
C ARG A 204 -15.61 2.44 -6.70
N GLU A 205 -14.84 2.31 -7.77
CA GLU A 205 -15.28 2.54 -9.17
C GLU A 205 -15.72 1.24 -9.88
N ARG A 206 -15.63 0.08 -9.20
CA ARG A 206 -16.07 -1.24 -9.69
C ARG A 206 -16.78 -2.03 -8.60
N ARG A 207 -17.76 -1.38 -7.96
CA ARG A 207 -18.48 -1.90 -6.79
C ARG A 207 -19.23 -3.21 -7.06
N GLU A 208 -19.64 -3.44 -8.30
CA GLU A 208 -20.27 -4.67 -8.77
C GLU A 208 -19.37 -5.91 -8.59
N GLU A 209 -18.07 -5.74 -8.47
CA GLU A 209 -17.13 -6.84 -8.23
C GLU A 209 -17.01 -7.20 -6.73
N ILE A 210 -17.48 -6.33 -5.82
CA ILE A 210 -17.32 -6.54 -4.37
C ILE A 210 -18.00 -7.84 -3.90
N PRO A 211 -19.25 -8.16 -4.26
CA PRO A 211 -19.88 -9.40 -3.84
C PRO A 211 -19.14 -10.65 -4.34
N VAL A 212 -18.57 -10.56 -5.53
CA VAL A 212 -17.79 -11.64 -6.14
C VAL A 212 -16.49 -11.86 -5.37
N PHE A 213 -15.74 -10.79 -5.05
CA PHE A 213 -14.55 -10.88 -4.21
C PHE A 213 -14.85 -11.40 -2.82
N LEU A 214 -15.96 -10.97 -2.19
CA LEU A 214 -16.38 -11.47 -0.88
C LEU A 214 -16.62 -12.98 -0.89
N LYS A 215 -17.35 -13.49 -1.89
CA LYS A 215 -17.57 -14.94 -2.07
C LYS A 215 -16.27 -15.69 -2.27
N TYR A 216 -15.43 -15.20 -3.17
CA TYR A 216 -14.14 -15.80 -3.48
C TYR A 216 -13.20 -15.87 -2.27
N PHE A 217 -12.99 -14.74 -1.58
CA PHE A 217 -12.12 -14.70 -0.41
C PHE A 217 -12.68 -15.55 0.73
N MET A 218 -14.00 -15.57 0.93
CA MET A 218 -14.64 -16.45 1.91
C MET A 218 -14.28 -17.91 1.66
N GLN A 219 -14.46 -18.41 0.44
CA GLN A 219 -14.16 -19.78 0.07
C GLN A 219 -12.68 -20.11 0.22
N ARG A 220 -11.81 -19.26 -0.32
CA ARG A 220 -10.35 -19.45 -0.29
C ARG A 220 -9.80 -19.44 1.13
N LEU A 221 -10.16 -18.42 1.91
CA LEU A 221 -9.64 -18.25 3.27
C LEU A 221 -10.23 -19.28 4.23
N ALA A 222 -11.50 -19.66 4.10
CA ALA A 222 -12.09 -20.74 4.90
C ALA A 222 -11.34 -22.06 4.69
N ALA A 223 -11.04 -22.42 3.43
CA ALA A 223 -10.24 -23.60 3.11
C ALA A 223 -8.81 -23.52 3.69
N GLN A 224 -8.15 -22.37 3.59
CA GLN A 224 -6.79 -22.16 4.11
C GLN A 224 -6.71 -22.20 5.64
N LEU A 225 -7.73 -21.68 6.33
CA LEU A 225 -7.79 -21.60 7.79
C LEU A 225 -8.45 -22.83 8.45
N GLY A 226 -8.99 -23.75 7.64
CA GLY A 226 -9.77 -24.91 8.16
C GLY A 226 -11.05 -24.51 8.87
N CYS A 227 -11.64 -23.35 8.50
CA CYS A 227 -12.87 -22.82 9.11
C CYS A 227 -14.09 -23.16 8.25
N ALA A 228 -15.26 -23.24 8.90
CA ALA A 228 -16.53 -23.35 8.17
C ALA A 228 -16.85 -22.06 7.42
N LEU A 229 -17.50 -22.19 6.26
CA LEU A 229 -18.02 -21.06 5.53
C LEU A 229 -19.08 -20.33 6.36
N LYS A 230 -18.95 -19.00 6.48
CA LYS A 230 -19.93 -18.17 7.19
C LYS A 230 -20.71 -17.31 6.18
N PRO A 231 -22.04 -17.39 6.14
CA PRO A 231 -22.82 -16.50 5.27
C PRO A 231 -22.73 -15.05 5.80
N TYR A 232 -22.64 -14.11 4.89
CA TYR A 232 -22.73 -12.70 5.26
C TYR A 232 -24.20 -12.30 5.48
N PRO A 233 -24.54 -11.62 6.59
CA PRO A 233 -25.82 -10.93 6.71
C PRO A 233 -26.01 -9.92 5.56
N THR A 234 -27.25 -9.75 5.09
CA THR A 234 -27.59 -8.79 4.00
C THR A 234 -27.14 -7.36 4.33
N THR A 235 -27.29 -6.96 5.58
CA THR A 235 -26.83 -5.65 6.07
C THR A 235 -25.32 -5.45 5.91
N VAL A 236 -24.54 -6.51 6.06
CA VAL A 236 -23.07 -6.49 5.87
C VAL A 236 -22.72 -6.38 4.39
N LEU A 237 -23.39 -7.16 3.53
CA LEU A 237 -23.17 -7.10 2.08
C LEU A 237 -23.47 -5.69 1.55
N ASP A 238 -24.60 -5.11 1.95
CA ASP A 238 -24.99 -3.76 1.55
C ASP A 238 -23.97 -2.70 2.04
N ALA A 239 -23.45 -2.88 3.23
CA ALA A 239 -22.41 -2.00 3.77
C ALA A 239 -21.11 -2.13 2.99
N CYS A 240 -20.68 -3.34 2.68
CA CYS A 240 -19.47 -3.60 1.90
C CYS A 240 -19.56 -2.97 0.49
N VAL A 241 -20.73 -3.02 -0.17
CA VAL A 241 -20.91 -2.42 -1.50
C VAL A 241 -20.86 -0.88 -1.43
N ARG A 242 -21.33 -0.28 -0.34
CA ARG A 242 -21.34 1.19 -0.16
C ARG A 242 -20.01 1.76 0.32
N TYR A 243 -19.20 0.98 1.00
CA TYR A 243 -17.93 1.44 1.55
C TYR A 243 -16.92 1.77 0.45
N ALA A 244 -16.07 2.77 0.69
CA ALA A 244 -15.13 3.29 -0.31
C ALA A 244 -13.86 2.44 -0.52
N TRP A 245 -13.57 1.54 0.41
CA TRP A 245 -12.40 0.64 0.37
C TRP A 245 -11.08 1.36 0.05
N PRO A 246 -10.58 2.26 0.91
CA PRO A 246 -9.34 3.00 0.63
C PRO A 246 -8.11 2.09 0.46
N GLY A 247 -8.11 0.90 1.08
CA GLY A 247 -7.11 -0.15 0.87
C GLY A 247 -7.48 -1.15 -0.24
N ASN A 248 -8.55 -0.85 -1.02
CA ASN A 248 -8.99 -1.63 -2.17
C ASN A 248 -9.20 -3.12 -1.87
N VAL A 249 -8.82 -4.00 -2.80
CA VAL A 249 -9.01 -5.45 -2.69
C VAL A 249 -8.21 -6.05 -1.50
N ARG A 250 -7.06 -5.46 -1.16
CA ARG A 250 -6.27 -5.91 0.00
C ARG A 250 -7.01 -5.66 1.33
N GLU A 251 -7.69 -4.53 1.46
CA GLU A 251 -8.52 -4.24 2.63
C GLU A 251 -9.74 -5.16 2.69
N LEU A 252 -10.39 -5.40 1.56
CA LEU A 252 -11.51 -6.33 1.45
C LEU A 252 -11.11 -7.77 1.84
N GLU A 253 -9.97 -8.25 1.38
CA GLU A 253 -9.43 -9.56 1.77
C GLU A 253 -9.17 -9.65 3.28
N ASN A 254 -8.56 -8.61 3.86
CA ASN A 254 -8.32 -8.53 5.30
C ASN A 254 -9.64 -8.45 6.11
N PHE A 255 -10.66 -7.80 5.58
CA PHE A 255 -12.00 -7.79 6.16
C PHE A 255 -12.58 -9.20 6.23
N VAL A 256 -12.56 -9.95 5.12
CA VAL A 256 -13.06 -11.34 5.08
C VAL A 256 -12.30 -12.24 6.04
N LYS A 257 -10.98 -12.08 6.12
CA LYS A 257 -10.13 -12.84 7.05
C LYS A 257 -10.52 -12.62 8.51
N ARG A 258 -10.75 -11.35 8.90
CA ARG A 258 -11.23 -11.02 10.25
C ARG A 258 -12.61 -11.57 10.50
N PHE A 259 -13.54 -11.41 9.55
CA PHE A 259 -14.91 -11.93 9.66
C PHE A 259 -14.94 -13.45 9.87
N LEU A 260 -14.07 -14.21 9.19
CA LEU A 260 -13.95 -15.66 9.40
C LEU A 260 -13.46 -16.01 10.81
N VAL A 261 -12.49 -15.27 11.34
CA VAL A 261 -11.86 -15.58 12.63
C VAL A 261 -12.74 -15.13 13.80
N LEU A 262 -13.22 -13.89 13.78
CA LEU A 262 -13.91 -13.25 14.91
C LEU A 262 -15.44 -13.36 14.84
N GLY A 263 -16.02 -13.65 13.67
CA GLY A 263 -17.46 -13.74 13.49
C GLY A 263 -18.17 -12.40 13.59
N ASP A 264 -19.41 -12.42 14.12
CA ASP A 264 -20.27 -11.24 14.23
C ASP A 264 -19.83 -10.24 15.33
N GLU A 265 -18.84 -10.60 16.15
CA GLU A 265 -18.35 -9.75 17.25
C GLU A 265 -17.35 -8.67 16.79
N ASP A 266 -16.93 -8.67 15.50
CA ASP A 266 -15.95 -7.71 14.99
C ASP A 266 -16.57 -6.58 14.14
N PRO A 267 -15.91 -5.44 13.99
CA PRO A 267 -16.42 -4.08 13.82
C PRO A 267 -17.07 -3.81 12.45
N ILE A 268 -18.04 -4.59 12.06
CA ILE A 268 -19.02 -4.21 11.04
C ILE A 268 -19.65 -2.82 11.35
N PRO A 269 -19.94 -2.48 12.63
CA PRO A 269 -20.35 -1.12 12.98
C PRO A 269 -19.35 -0.04 12.58
N ALA A 270 -18.06 -0.27 12.69
CA ALA A 270 -17.03 0.73 12.36
C ALA A 270 -16.93 0.98 10.84
N ILE A 271 -17.18 -0.02 9.98
CA ILE A 271 -17.29 0.15 8.54
C ILE A 271 -18.58 0.88 8.18
N LEU A 272 -19.69 0.55 8.85
CA LEU A 272 -20.97 1.20 8.68
C LEU A 272 -20.97 2.67 9.13
N GLU A 273 -20.32 2.99 10.25
CA GLU A 273 -20.17 4.35 10.74
C GLU A 273 -19.28 5.21 9.87
N ARG A 274 -18.16 4.68 9.37
CA ARG A 274 -17.28 5.37 8.41
C ARG A 274 -17.98 5.66 7.07
N SER A 275 -18.89 4.80 6.63
CA SER A 275 -19.67 5.05 5.41
C SER A 275 -20.72 6.15 5.60
N LYS A 276 -21.20 6.41 6.82
CA LYS A 276 -22.12 7.51 7.13
C LYS A 276 -21.41 8.87 7.17
N THR A 277 -20.17 8.89 7.62
CA THR A 277 -19.39 10.14 7.77
C THR A 277 -18.84 10.67 6.44
N SER A 278 -18.75 9.84 5.40
CA SER A 278 -18.24 10.25 4.07
C SER A 278 -19.31 10.90 3.15
N MET A 279 -20.54 11.09 3.60
CA MET A 279 -21.62 11.70 2.81
C MET A 279 -21.86 13.20 3.08
N THR A 280 -20.97 13.90 3.77
CA THR A 280 -21.02 15.37 3.83
C THR A 280 -20.34 15.97 2.60
N PRO A 281 -21.04 16.78 1.78
CA PRO A 281 -20.41 17.49 0.67
C PRO A 281 -19.37 18.48 1.21
N HIS A 282 -18.16 18.42 0.69
CA HIS A 282 -17.16 19.46 0.95
C HIS A 282 -17.63 20.78 0.35
N PRO A 283 -17.69 21.87 1.10
CA PRO A 283 -17.83 23.20 0.51
C PRO A 283 -16.51 23.61 -0.17
N PRO A 284 -16.57 24.48 -1.20
CA PRO A 284 -15.40 24.84 -1.99
C PRO A 284 -14.39 25.67 -1.19
N ASP A 285 -13.14 25.50 -1.57
CA ASP A 285 -11.91 26.07 -1.10
C ASP A 285 -12.01 27.46 -0.42
N THR A 286 -11.61 27.49 0.83
CA THR A 286 -11.05 28.69 1.45
C THR A 286 -9.77 28.26 2.17
N GLU A 287 -8.67 28.91 1.81
CA GLU A 287 -7.34 28.72 2.40
C GLU A 287 -7.40 28.72 3.93
N VAL A 288 -7.00 27.63 4.57
CA VAL A 288 -6.67 27.60 5.98
C VAL A 288 -5.37 26.84 6.17
N LEU A 289 -4.42 27.58 6.69
CA LEU A 289 -3.12 27.21 7.24
C LEU A 289 -3.04 25.78 7.78
N SER A 290 -1.99 25.09 7.34
CA SER A 290 -1.58 23.76 7.74
C SER A 290 -1.43 23.59 9.25
N LEU A 291 -2.44 23.01 9.88
CA LEU A 291 -2.34 22.35 11.18
C LEU A 291 -2.55 20.86 10.96
N GLY A 292 -1.60 20.06 11.44
CA GLY A 292 -1.44 18.63 11.18
C GLY A 292 -2.75 17.82 11.26
N ARG A 293 -2.93 16.92 10.28
CA ARG A 293 -3.98 15.90 10.27
C ARG A 293 -3.90 15.07 11.56
N PRO A 294 -5.04 14.82 12.24
CA PRO A 294 -5.05 13.86 13.34
C PRO A 294 -4.70 12.47 12.77
N ASP A 295 -3.63 11.90 13.29
CA ASP A 295 -3.22 10.52 13.03
C ASP A 295 -4.39 9.57 13.36
N ASN A 296 -4.58 8.55 12.53
CA ASN A 296 -5.57 7.49 12.73
C ASN A 296 -5.44 6.92 14.15
N PRO A 297 -6.48 7.01 15.03
CA PRO A 297 -6.39 6.60 16.43
C PRO A 297 -6.05 5.13 16.65
N TRP A 298 -6.16 4.31 15.60
CA TRP A 298 -5.88 2.87 15.60
C TRP A 298 -4.58 2.48 14.86
N SER A 299 -3.74 3.44 14.50
CA SER A 299 -2.43 3.07 13.99
C SER A 299 -1.58 2.53 15.16
N LEU A 300 -0.77 1.50 14.92
CA LEU A 300 0.18 1.01 15.93
C LEU A 300 1.07 2.14 16.46
N ARG A 301 1.32 3.16 15.64
CA ARG A 301 2.06 4.37 16.00
C ARG A 301 1.29 5.22 17.00
N THR A 302 -0.02 5.40 16.83
CA THR A 302 -0.89 6.18 17.74
C THR A 302 -1.11 5.45 19.06
N VAL A 303 -1.43 4.16 19.01
CA VAL A 303 -1.60 3.31 20.21
C VAL A 303 -0.29 3.24 21.00
N ARG A 304 0.84 3.08 20.32
CA ARG A 304 2.16 3.10 20.98
C ARG A 304 2.48 4.47 21.59
N ALA A 305 2.13 5.56 20.91
CA ALA A 305 2.36 6.92 21.40
C ALA A 305 1.50 7.22 22.63
N GLU A 306 0.24 6.78 22.67
CA GLU A 306 -0.62 6.91 23.84
C GLU A 306 -0.16 6.08 25.02
N ALA A 307 0.15 4.81 24.82
CA ALA A 307 0.70 3.94 25.85
C ALA A 307 2.04 4.49 26.42
N GLU A 308 2.88 5.04 25.54
CA GLU A 308 4.14 5.67 25.95
C GLU A 308 3.92 6.97 26.73
N LYS A 309 2.95 7.77 26.34
CA LYS A 309 2.53 8.99 27.06
C LYS A 309 1.99 8.67 28.45
N GLU A 310 1.11 7.68 28.56
CA GLU A 310 0.57 7.22 29.86
C GLU A 310 1.68 6.69 30.78
N ALA A 311 2.60 5.88 30.26
CA ALA A 311 3.73 5.38 31.05
C ALA A 311 4.64 6.51 31.56
N ILE A 312 4.85 7.56 30.75
CA ILE A 312 5.65 8.73 31.15
C ILE A 312 4.92 9.54 32.24
N LEU A 313 3.61 9.81 32.08
CA LEU A 313 2.81 10.51 33.06
C LEU A 313 2.78 9.76 34.40
N PHE A 314 2.51 8.46 34.37
CA PHE A 314 2.53 7.61 35.54
C PHE A 314 3.89 7.64 36.27
N ALA A 315 4.99 7.56 35.56
CA ALA A 315 6.33 7.63 36.14
C ALA A 315 6.62 9.01 36.78
N LEU A 316 6.15 10.10 36.17
CA LEU A 316 6.30 11.46 36.69
C LEU A 316 5.48 11.66 37.96
N GLU A 317 4.23 11.19 38.00
CA GLU A 317 3.38 11.26 39.23
C GLU A 317 3.99 10.47 40.35
N GLN A 318 4.43 9.25 40.13
CA GLN A 318 5.09 8.40 41.13
C GLN A 318 6.38 9.00 41.69
N THR A 319 7.07 9.84 40.92
CA THR A 319 8.33 10.50 41.32
C THR A 319 8.13 11.96 41.72
N LYS A 320 6.87 12.39 41.98
CA LYS A 320 6.53 13.79 42.33
C LYS A 320 7.16 14.78 41.34
N TRP A 321 7.06 14.47 40.01
CA TRP A 321 7.59 15.25 38.88
C TRP A 321 9.11 15.46 38.90
N ARG A 322 9.87 14.61 39.61
CA ARG A 322 11.35 14.63 39.60
C ARG A 322 11.82 13.90 38.33
N ARG A 323 12.15 14.67 37.28
CA ARG A 323 12.52 14.16 35.94
C ARG A 323 13.64 13.15 35.98
N LYS A 324 14.66 13.33 36.86
CA LYS A 324 15.82 12.43 36.98
C LYS A 324 15.40 11.05 37.49
N ASP A 325 14.48 11.02 38.45
CA ASP A 325 13.99 9.77 39.04
C ASP A 325 12.98 9.08 38.09
N ALA A 326 12.14 9.85 37.37
CA ALA A 326 11.25 9.34 36.33
C ALA A 326 12.04 8.71 35.17
N ALA A 327 13.10 9.35 34.68
CA ALA A 327 13.96 8.79 33.63
C ALA A 327 14.60 7.47 34.08
N ARG A 328 15.08 7.40 35.33
CA ARG A 328 15.65 6.17 35.90
C ARG A 328 14.60 5.07 36.01
N LYS A 329 13.39 5.37 36.46
CA LYS A 329 12.28 4.42 36.59
C LYS A 329 11.82 3.87 35.22
N LEU A 330 11.82 4.71 34.20
CA LEU A 330 11.51 4.34 32.81
C LEU A 330 12.69 3.68 32.07
N ARG A 331 13.88 3.59 32.70
CA ARG A 331 15.12 3.06 32.08
C ARG A 331 15.51 3.78 30.77
N ILE A 332 15.30 5.09 30.72
CA ILE A 332 15.68 5.93 29.57
C ILE A 332 16.63 7.05 30.00
N SER A 333 17.37 7.60 29.05
CA SER A 333 18.24 8.74 29.32
C SER A 333 17.43 10.02 29.60
N MET A 334 18.00 10.96 30.35
CA MET A 334 17.37 12.27 30.60
C MET A 334 17.07 13.01 29.30
N LYS A 335 17.97 12.91 28.29
CA LYS A 335 17.77 13.51 26.96
C LYS A 335 16.56 12.89 26.23
N ALA A 336 16.41 11.57 26.31
CA ALA A 336 15.27 10.86 25.74
C ALA A 336 13.95 11.25 26.42
N LEU A 337 13.90 11.34 27.76
CA LEU A 337 12.73 11.80 28.48
C LEU A 337 12.37 13.24 28.09
N TYR A 338 13.35 14.15 28.01
CA TYR A 338 13.10 15.54 27.64
C TYR A 338 12.51 15.67 26.23
N ASN A 339 13.01 14.92 25.27
CA ASN A 339 12.49 14.90 23.90
C ASN A 339 11.05 14.36 23.85
N LYS A 340 10.72 13.34 24.65
CA LYS A 340 9.38 12.78 24.74
C LYS A 340 8.38 13.73 25.43
N LEU A 341 8.79 14.40 26.50
CA LEU A 341 7.97 15.44 27.14
C LEU A 341 7.62 16.57 26.17
N ARG A 342 8.57 16.98 25.33
CA ARG A 342 8.37 17.98 24.28
C ARG A 342 7.46 17.45 23.15
N LEU A 343 7.67 16.23 22.72
CA LEU A 343 6.91 15.56 21.66
C LEU A 343 5.43 15.43 22.05
N TYR A 344 5.17 14.97 23.27
CA TYR A 344 3.80 14.76 23.79
C TYR A 344 3.18 16.00 24.43
N ARG A 345 3.85 17.17 24.37
CA ARG A 345 3.42 18.45 24.95
C ARG A 345 3.01 18.32 26.44
N ILE A 346 3.70 17.48 27.21
CA ILE A 346 3.47 17.32 28.64
C ILE A 346 4.07 18.52 29.35
N VAL A 347 3.21 19.45 29.78
CA VAL A 347 3.59 20.68 30.48
C VAL A 347 3.66 20.39 31.98
N THR A 348 4.74 20.79 32.64
CA THR A 348 4.89 20.66 34.12
C THR A 348 4.14 21.77 34.82
N GLU A 349 3.55 21.50 36.00
CA GLU A 349 2.81 22.48 36.85
C GLU A 349 3.57 23.79 37.09
N ASN A 350 4.89 23.74 37.14
CA ASN A 350 5.73 24.94 37.32
C ASN A 350 5.79 25.84 36.06
N GLN A 351 5.50 25.32 34.86
CA GLN A 351 5.42 26.15 33.64
C GLN A 351 4.06 26.85 33.54
N ASN A 352 2.99 26.25 34.03
CA ASN A 352 1.68 26.91 34.10
C ASN A 352 1.74 28.10 35.07
N LYS A 353 2.36 27.97 36.24
CA LYS A 353 2.55 29.10 37.18
C LYS A 353 3.43 30.23 36.59
N LEU A 354 4.40 29.89 35.73
CA LEU A 354 5.23 30.88 35.07
C LEU A 354 4.50 31.59 33.91
N LEU A 355 3.59 30.92 33.23
CA LEU A 355 2.72 31.50 32.21
C LEU A 355 1.64 32.40 32.82
N GLU A 356 1.04 31.99 33.93
CA GLU A 356 0.12 32.83 34.72
C GLU A 356 0.81 34.10 35.31
N TYR A 357 2.03 33.96 35.80
CA TYR A 357 2.84 35.08 36.30
C TYR A 357 3.26 36.07 35.21
N ARG A 358 3.43 35.62 33.95
CA ARG A 358 3.72 36.49 32.82
C ARG A 358 2.49 37.21 32.28
N SER A 359 1.30 36.62 32.41
CA SER A 359 0.05 37.23 31.96
C SER A 359 -0.49 38.28 32.93
N THR A 360 -0.01 38.30 34.21
CA THR A 360 -0.45 39.23 35.28
C THR A 360 0.51 40.39 35.55
N ARG A 361 1.61 40.54 34.76
CA ARG A 361 2.49 41.71 34.89
C ARG A 361 1.90 42.93 34.18
N PRO A 362 1.61 44.03 34.92
CA PRO A 362 1.29 45.31 34.29
C PRO A 362 2.50 45.85 33.52
N SER A 363 2.25 46.42 32.35
CA SER A 363 3.28 47.07 31.53
C SER A 363 3.97 48.17 32.34
N PRO A 364 5.32 48.32 32.20
CA PRO A 364 6.02 49.41 32.87
C PRO A 364 5.56 50.76 32.28
N PRO A 365 5.47 51.84 33.09
CA PRO A 365 5.08 53.15 32.60
C PRO A 365 6.12 53.69 31.64
N ALA A 366 5.63 54.26 30.54
CA ALA A 366 6.45 54.96 29.58
C ALA A 366 7.07 56.19 30.26
N GLY A 367 8.38 56.25 30.24
CA GLY A 367 9.20 57.39 30.56
C GLY A 367 10.18 57.61 29.43
#